data_a90730f7f06b55f6ddbeebad9714f512
#
_entry.id   a90730f7f06b55f6ddbeebad9714f512
#
_cell.length_a   1.000
_cell.length_b   1.000
_cell.length_c   1.000
_cell.angle_alpha   90.00
_cell.angle_beta   90.00
_cell.angle_gamma   90.00
#
_symmetry.space_group_name_H-M   'P 1'
#
loop_
_entity.id
_entity.type
_entity.pdbx_description
1 polymer ?
#
loop_
_entity_poly.entity_id
_entity_poly.type
_entity_poly.pdbx_seq_one_letter_code
_entity_poly.pdbx_strand_id
1 'polypeptide(L)'
;MKRVLTVALAAALLLLSATSAQAQEKKSKKDIQDRWKIEKIAFLTDAMELTTSEAEKFWPVYNRAEAEKKASWKSTMDAYKALNSAIEAGKDDKEVSALLDKYLEALESGKTIDAKYVSEYRKFLSSKKVAKLFIAEEAFRRQQIHRLKKFENK
;
A
#
# COMPACT_ATOMS: atom_id res chain seq x y z
N MET A 1 27.56 -40.50 21.26
CA MET A 1 27.97 -39.11 21.10
C MET A 1 28.04 -38.65 19.62
N LYS A 2 28.59 -39.44 18.67
CA LYS A 2 28.69 -39.05 17.23
C LYS A 2 27.33 -38.80 16.52
N ARG A 3 26.28 -39.57 16.87
CA ARG A 3 24.93 -39.43 16.22
C ARG A 3 24.16 -38.16 16.65
N VAL A 4 24.40 -37.67 17.85
CA VAL A 4 23.75 -36.42 18.35
C VAL A 4 24.37 -35.20 17.70
N LEU A 5 25.68 -35.22 17.44
CA LEU A 5 26.39 -34.13 16.78
C LEU A 5 25.98 -33.97 15.31
N THR A 6 25.72 -35.08 14.60
CA THR A 6 25.28 -35.06 13.19
C THR A 6 23.86 -34.52 13.03
N VAL A 7 22.95 -34.79 13.97
CA VAL A 7 21.57 -34.26 13.94
C VAL A 7 21.56 -32.76 14.25
N ALA A 8 22.39 -32.31 15.19
CA ALA A 8 22.50 -30.87 15.51
C ALA A 8 23.08 -30.07 14.34
N LEU A 9 24.05 -30.62 13.60
CA LEU A 9 24.64 -29.96 12.44
C LEU A 9 23.65 -29.85 11.25
N ALA A 10 22.84 -30.89 11.03
CA ALA A 10 21.80 -30.89 9.99
C ALA A 10 20.68 -29.89 10.30
N ALA A 11 20.27 -29.76 11.56
CA ALA A 11 19.26 -28.77 11.98
C ALA A 11 19.78 -27.32 11.83
N ALA A 12 21.04 -27.06 12.11
CA ALA A 12 21.64 -25.73 11.92
C ALA A 12 21.73 -25.33 10.45
N LEU A 13 22.02 -26.26 9.54
CA LEU A 13 22.05 -26.01 8.09
C LEU A 13 20.66 -25.73 7.52
N LEU A 14 19.61 -26.38 8.03
CA LEU A 14 18.22 -26.12 7.62
C LEU A 14 17.72 -24.75 8.10
N LEU A 15 18.13 -24.28 9.27
CA LEU A 15 17.77 -22.94 9.76
C LEU A 15 18.46 -21.83 8.97
N LEU A 16 19.69 -22.03 8.52
CA LEU A 16 20.43 -21.07 7.68
C LEU A 16 19.81 -20.95 6.27
N SER A 17 19.28 -22.02 5.70
CA SER A 17 18.61 -21.97 4.39
C SER A 17 17.26 -21.26 4.44
N ALA A 18 16.50 -21.38 5.52
CA ALA A 18 15.21 -20.71 5.69
C ALA A 18 15.36 -19.16 5.81
N THR A 19 16.41 -18.69 6.50
CA THR A 19 16.69 -17.24 6.61
C THR A 19 17.11 -16.61 5.28
N SER A 20 17.85 -17.35 4.47
CA SER A 20 18.27 -16.88 3.13
C SER A 20 17.09 -16.76 2.17
N ALA A 21 16.14 -17.71 2.18
CA ALA A 21 14.96 -17.67 1.35
C ALA A 21 14.03 -16.48 1.69
N GLN A 22 13.82 -16.20 2.98
CA GLN A 22 13.03 -15.04 3.43
C GLN A 22 13.68 -13.70 3.09
N ALA A 23 15.01 -13.61 3.16
CA ALA A 23 15.75 -12.40 2.79
C ALA A 23 15.62 -12.14 1.26
N GLN A 24 15.69 -13.19 0.46
CA GLN A 24 15.57 -13.12 -1.00
C GLN A 24 14.14 -12.72 -1.43
N GLU A 25 13.11 -13.26 -0.78
CA GLU A 25 11.72 -12.89 -1.03
C GLU A 25 11.43 -11.42 -0.66
N LYS A 26 11.93 -10.96 0.47
CA LYS A 26 11.82 -9.53 0.88
C LYS A 26 12.52 -8.60 -0.10
N LYS A 27 13.70 -8.98 -0.61
CA LYS A 27 14.45 -8.20 -1.61
C LYS A 27 13.68 -8.13 -2.92
N SER A 28 13.16 -9.25 -3.41
CA SER A 28 12.35 -9.31 -4.63
C SER A 28 11.08 -8.46 -4.53
N LYS A 29 10.36 -8.52 -3.41
CA LYS A 29 9.17 -7.68 -3.18
C LYS A 29 9.52 -6.18 -3.15
N LYS A 30 10.65 -5.82 -2.54
CA LYS A 30 11.13 -4.43 -2.52
C LYS A 30 11.47 -3.93 -3.92
N ASP A 31 12.20 -4.73 -4.71
CA ASP A 31 12.59 -4.38 -6.07
C ASP A 31 11.37 -4.17 -6.98
N ILE A 32 10.32 -4.97 -6.81
CA ILE A 32 9.04 -4.80 -7.51
C ILE A 32 8.37 -3.49 -7.10
N GLN A 33 8.30 -3.19 -5.80
CA GLN A 33 7.71 -1.94 -5.31
C GLN A 33 8.46 -0.70 -5.80
N ASP A 34 9.79 -0.75 -5.82
CA ASP A 34 10.62 0.35 -6.29
C ASP A 34 10.41 0.59 -7.80
N ARG A 35 10.34 -0.46 -8.61
CA ARG A 35 9.99 -0.35 -10.05
C ARG A 35 8.60 0.27 -10.25
N TRP A 36 7.59 -0.18 -9.52
CA TRP A 36 6.25 0.38 -9.59
C TRP A 36 6.22 1.87 -9.24
N LYS A 37 6.98 2.26 -8.23
CA LYS A 37 7.11 3.67 -7.84
C LYS A 37 7.75 4.50 -8.94
N ILE A 38 8.82 4.01 -9.55
CA ILE A 38 9.50 4.68 -10.66
C ILE A 38 8.56 4.82 -11.87
N GLU A 39 7.89 3.73 -12.27
CA GLU A 39 6.91 3.76 -13.36
C GLU A 39 5.77 4.74 -13.08
N LYS A 40 5.24 4.77 -11.85
CA LYS A 40 4.16 5.70 -11.45
C LYS A 40 4.63 7.14 -11.52
N ILE A 41 5.84 7.44 -11.05
CA ILE A 41 6.42 8.79 -11.13
C ILE A 41 6.52 9.25 -12.59
N ALA A 42 7.10 8.45 -13.44
CA ALA A 42 7.24 8.80 -14.86
C ALA A 42 5.86 9.01 -15.53
N PHE A 43 4.93 8.07 -15.29
CA PHE A 43 3.59 8.12 -15.87
C PHE A 43 2.80 9.37 -15.42
N LEU A 44 2.78 9.67 -14.13
CA LEU A 44 2.05 10.83 -13.60
C LEU A 44 2.68 12.16 -14.04
N THR A 45 4.02 12.24 -14.05
CA THR A 45 4.73 13.45 -14.51
C THR A 45 4.37 13.79 -15.95
N ASP A 46 4.38 12.80 -16.84
CA ASP A 46 4.02 12.94 -18.25
C ASP A 46 2.54 13.28 -18.41
N ALA A 47 1.64 12.50 -17.85
CA ALA A 47 0.19 12.69 -17.97
C ALA A 47 -0.29 14.05 -17.45
N MET A 48 0.32 14.57 -16.38
CA MET A 48 0.01 15.88 -15.81
C MET A 48 0.76 17.00 -16.52
N GLU A 49 1.70 16.72 -17.39
CA GLU A 49 2.57 17.72 -18.05
C GLU A 49 3.26 18.62 -17.01
N LEU A 50 3.83 18.02 -15.95
CA LEU A 50 4.48 18.80 -14.89
C LEU A 50 5.75 19.45 -15.40
N THR A 51 5.90 20.74 -15.20
CA THR A 51 7.19 21.41 -15.31
C THR A 51 8.10 20.98 -14.16
N THR A 52 9.42 21.21 -14.31
CA THR A 52 10.39 20.91 -13.25
C THR A 52 10.01 21.57 -11.92
N SER A 53 9.69 22.89 -11.95
CA SER A 53 9.30 23.63 -10.75
C SER A 53 7.99 23.15 -10.11
N GLU A 54 7.03 22.68 -10.92
CA GLU A 54 5.81 22.07 -10.39
C GLU A 54 6.09 20.69 -9.78
N ALA A 55 6.92 19.88 -10.44
CA ALA A 55 7.29 18.55 -9.95
C ALA A 55 8.02 18.62 -8.60
N GLU A 56 8.94 19.58 -8.43
CA GLU A 56 9.64 19.81 -7.15
C GLU A 56 8.69 20.07 -5.99
N LYS A 57 7.58 20.80 -6.22
CA LYS A 57 6.55 21.07 -5.22
C LYS A 57 5.55 19.92 -5.07
N PHE A 58 5.22 19.27 -6.17
CA PHE A 58 4.20 18.22 -6.23
C PHE A 58 4.61 16.95 -5.49
N TRP A 59 5.79 16.41 -5.78
CA TRP A 59 6.19 15.10 -5.26
C TRP A 59 6.25 15.02 -3.73
N PRO A 60 6.76 16.01 -3.00
CA PRO A 60 6.72 15.99 -1.54
C PRO A 60 5.29 15.95 -0.98
N VAL A 61 4.35 16.70 -1.58
CA VAL A 61 2.94 16.73 -1.17
C VAL A 61 2.27 15.39 -1.50
N TYR A 62 2.49 14.89 -2.72
CA TYR A 62 1.98 13.61 -3.18
C TYR A 62 2.44 12.43 -2.30
N ASN A 63 3.71 12.38 -1.96
CA ASN A 63 4.25 11.32 -1.11
C ASN A 63 3.63 11.36 0.31
N ARG A 64 3.33 12.54 0.85
CA ARG A 64 2.59 12.66 2.14
C ARG A 64 1.16 12.16 1.99
N ALA A 65 0.47 12.51 0.91
CA ALA A 65 -0.89 12.02 0.62
C ALA A 65 -0.92 10.48 0.54
N GLU A 66 0.00 9.89 -0.21
CA GLU A 66 0.11 8.42 -0.33
C GLU A 66 0.43 7.73 1.01
N ALA A 67 1.28 8.33 1.83
CA ALA A 67 1.58 7.82 3.17
C ALA A 67 0.35 7.87 4.09
N GLU A 68 -0.42 8.97 4.06
CA GLU A 68 -1.65 9.13 4.84
C GLU A 68 -2.75 8.17 4.37
N LYS A 69 -2.95 8.02 3.06
CA LYS A 69 -3.86 7.01 2.48
C LYS A 69 -3.50 5.60 2.91
N LYS A 70 -2.21 5.25 2.88
CA LYS A 70 -1.72 3.94 3.30
C LYS A 70 -1.96 3.71 4.80
N ALA A 71 -1.74 4.71 5.64
CA ALA A 71 -1.99 4.61 7.07
C ALA A 71 -3.49 4.45 7.37
N SER A 72 -4.35 5.23 6.71
CA SER A 72 -5.80 5.13 6.80
C SER A 72 -6.30 3.76 6.36
N TRP A 73 -5.84 3.27 5.21
CA TRP A 73 -6.18 1.92 4.74
C TRP A 73 -5.78 0.85 5.75
N LYS A 74 -4.58 0.96 6.33
CA LYS A 74 -4.12 0.03 7.37
C LYS A 74 -5.04 0.06 8.58
N SER A 75 -5.40 1.24 9.08
CA SER A 75 -6.32 1.42 10.20
C SER A 75 -7.67 0.77 9.92
N THR A 76 -8.23 1.00 8.73
CA THR A 76 -9.50 0.39 8.30
C THR A 76 -9.41 -1.14 8.26
N MET A 77 -8.31 -1.69 7.73
CA MET A 77 -8.11 -3.15 7.68
C MET A 77 -7.90 -3.76 9.07
N ASP A 78 -7.23 -3.07 9.98
CA ASP A 78 -7.03 -3.54 11.35
C ASP A 78 -8.39 -3.53 12.11
N ALA A 79 -9.21 -2.49 11.94
CA ALA A 79 -10.56 -2.42 12.50
C ALA A 79 -11.49 -3.51 11.91
N TYR A 80 -11.43 -3.74 10.59
CA TYR A 80 -12.15 -4.83 9.94
C TYR A 80 -11.79 -6.19 10.52
N LYS A 81 -10.49 -6.48 10.67
CA LYS A 81 -10.03 -7.75 11.23
C LYS A 81 -10.50 -7.95 12.66
N ALA A 82 -10.46 -6.89 13.49
CA ALA A 82 -10.95 -6.95 14.86
C ALA A 82 -12.44 -7.26 14.90
N LEU A 83 -13.25 -6.60 14.06
CA LEU A 83 -14.69 -6.85 13.93
C LEU A 83 -14.96 -8.28 13.47
N ASN A 84 -14.29 -8.75 12.43
CA ASN A 84 -14.46 -10.10 11.91
C ASN A 84 -14.10 -11.17 12.96
N SER A 85 -12.97 -10.99 13.67
CA SER A 85 -12.55 -11.90 14.72
C SER A 85 -13.53 -11.95 15.89
N ALA A 86 -14.19 -10.84 16.25
CA ALA A 86 -15.20 -10.81 17.29
C ALA A 86 -16.45 -11.60 16.90
N ILE A 87 -16.89 -11.49 15.63
CA ILE A 87 -18.01 -12.28 15.09
C ILE A 87 -17.67 -13.77 15.11
N GLU A 88 -16.48 -14.14 14.59
CA GLU A 88 -16.03 -15.54 14.57
C GLU A 88 -15.90 -16.14 15.98
N ALA A 89 -15.53 -15.33 16.98
CA ALA A 89 -15.41 -15.73 18.38
C ALA A 89 -16.76 -15.73 19.14
N GLY A 90 -17.87 -15.38 18.49
CA GLY A 90 -19.21 -15.34 19.12
C GLY A 90 -19.34 -14.31 20.24
N LYS A 91 -18.64 -13.15 20.09
CA LYS A 91 -18.71 -12.05 21.06
C LYS A 91 -20.13 -11.48 21.18
N ASP A 92 -20.44 -10.88 22.30
CA ASP A 92 -21.74 -10.28 22.54
C ASP A 92 -22.02 -9.07 21.63
N ASP A 93 -23.29 -8.71 21.48
CA ASP A 93 -23.74 -7.63 20.60
C ASP A 93 -23.14 -6.27 20.96
N LYS A 94 -22.89 -6.01 22.22
CA LYS A 94 -22.28 -4.75 22.70
C LYS A 94 -20.84 -4.62 22.24
N GLU A 95 -20.05 -5.69 22.34
CA GLU A 95 -18.65 -5.71 21.88
C GLU A 95 -18.59 -5.60 20.36
N VAL A 96 -19.44 -6.33 19.64
CA VAL A 96 -19.54 -6.28 18.16
C VAL A 96 -19.96 -4.87 17.70
N SER A 97 -20.95 -4.25 18.32
CA SER A 97 -21.39 -2.89 18.00
C SER A 97 -20.26 -1.87 18.16
N ALA A 98 -19.50 -1.93 19.27
CA ALA A 98 -18.38 -1.02 19.48
C ALA A 98 -17.24 -1.19 18.43
N LEU A 99 -17.02 -2.41 17.95
CA LEU A 99 -16.04 -2.69 16.89
C LEU A 99 -16.55 -2.26 15.51
N LEU A 100 -17.85 -2.39 15.25
CA LEU A 100 -18.48 -1.87 14.04
C LEU A 100 -18.35 -0.35 13.97
N ASP A 101 -18.61 0.38 15.05
CA ASP A 101 -18.45 1.83 15.11
C ASP A 101 -17.01 2.25 14.78
N LYS A 102 -16.01 1.57 15.35
CA LYS A 102 -14.59 1.81 15.04
C LYS A 102 -14.26 1.56 13.58
N TYR A 103 -14.83 0.52 12.98
CA TYR A 103 -14.62 0.24 11.57
C TYR A 103 -15.23 1.32 10.67
N LEU A 104 -16.46 1.77 10.99
CA LEU A 104 -17.14 2.84 10.25
C LEU A 104 -16.40 4.18 10.38
N GLU A 105 -15.91 4.53 11.57
CA GLU A 105 -15.07 5.72 11.79
C GLU A 105 -13.78 5.67 10.95
N ALA A 106 -13.09 4.52 10.92
CA ALA A 106 -11.90 4.34 10.12
C ALA A 106 -12.17 4.48 8.61
N LEU A 107 -13.31 3.97 8.12
CA LEU A 107 -13.76 4.16 6.74
C LEU A 107 -14.01 5.63 6.41
N GLU A 108 -14.69 6.36 7.28
CA GLU A 108 -15.04 7.77 7.05
C GLU A 108 -13.80 8.66 7.04
N SER A 109 -12.85 8.43 7.96
CA SER A 109 -11.60 9.21 8.02
C SER A 109 -10.79 9.13 6.71
N GLY A 110 -10.85 8.00 6.01
CA GLY A 110 -10.16 7.81 4.73
C GLY A 110 -10.74 8.64 3.58
N LYS A 111 -12.04 8.93 3.59
CA LYS A 111 -12.73 9.64 2.52
C LYS A 111 -12.32 11.11 2.40
N THR A 112 -11.84 11.73 3.47
CA THR A 112 -11.50 13.15 3.51
C THR A 112 -10.10 13.46 2.99
N ILE A 113 -9.22 12.45 2.88
CA ILE A 113 -7.81 12.62 2.54
C ILE A 113 -7.63 13.28 1.16
N ASP A 114 -8.34 12.79 0.14
CA ASP A 114 -8.24 13.36 -1.20
C ASP A 114 -8.65 14.84 -1.24
N ALA A 115 -9.75 15.20 -0.58
CA ALA A 115 -10.20 16.60 -0.52
C ALA A 115 -9.16 17.51 0.16
N LYS A 116 -8.54 17.05 1.24
CA LYS A 116 -7.45 17.75 1.93
C LYS A 116 -6.29 18.02 0.98
N TYR A 117 -5.81 17.00 0.27
CA TYR A 117 -4.65 17.16 -0.61
C TYR A 117 -4.96 17.88 -1.92
N VAL A 118 -6.18 17.81 -2.44
CA VAL A 118 -6.62 18.68 -3.55
C VAL A 118 -6.43 20.16 -3.19
N SER A 119 -6.76 20.56 -1.97
CA SER A 119 -6.55 21.94 -1.50
C SER A 119 -5.06 22.31 -1.47
N GLU A 120 -4.17 21.38 -1.11
CA GLU A 120 -2.72 21.61 -1.14
C GLU A 120 -2.19 21.72 -2.59
N TYR A 121 -2.60 20.83 -3.49
CA TYR A 121 -2.18 20.86 -4.90
C TYR A 121 -2.59 22.15 -5.60
N ARG A 122 -3.79 22.67 -5.32
CA ARG A 122 -4.30 23.92 -5.91
C ARG A 122 -3.50 25.18 -5.53
N LYS A 123 -2.63 25.11 -4.55
CA LYS A 123 -1.74 26.23 -4.19
C LYS A 123 -0.65 26.48 -5.24
N PHE A 124 -0.32 25.48 -6.07
CA PHE A 124 0.76 25.57 -7.06
C PHE A 124 0.47 24.87 -8.41
N LEU A 125 -0.65 24.17 -8.54
CA LEU A 125 -1.10 23.56 -9.79
C LEU A 125 -2.44 24.15 -10.24
N SER A 126 -2.63 24.23 -11.55
CA SER A 126 -3.94 24.54 -12.12
C SER A 126 -4.96 23.44 -11.83
N SER A 127 -6.25 23.79 -11.76
CA SER A 127 -7.33 22.80 -11.58
C SER A 127 -7.31 21.73 -12.67
N LYS A 128 -6.90 22.06 -13.91
CA LYS A 128 -6.73 21.11 -15.01
C LYS A 128 -5.68 20.04 -14.67
N LYS A 129 -4.53 20.45 -14.13
CA LYS A 129 -3.46 19.52 -13.74
C LYS A 129 -3.86 18.66 -12.55
N VAL A 130 -4.58 19.23 -11.58
CA VAL A 130 -5.14 18.46 -10.47
C VAL A 130 -6.17 17.40 -10.97
N ALA A 131 -7.02 17.76 -11.91
CA ALA A 131 -7.94 16.79 -12.53
C ALA A 131 -7.18 15.69 -13.29
N LYS A 132 -6.13 16.06 -14.03
CA LYS A 132 -5.25 15.09 -14.72
C LYS A 132 -4.61 14.10 -13.76
N LEU A 133 -4.25 14.50 -12.52
CA LEU A 133 -3.74 13.59 -11.49
C LEU A 133 -4.70 12.41 -11.25
N PHE A 134 -5.98 12.70 -10.95
CA PHE A 134 -6.96 11.65 -10.65
C PHE A 134 -7.23 10.74 -11.85
N ILE A 135 -7.30 11.32 -13.06
CA ILE A 135 -7.48 10.56 -14.30
C ILE A 135 -6.27 9.65 -14.54
N ALA A 136 -5.05 10.17 -14.34
CA ALA A 136 -3.82 9.42 -14.55
C ALA A 136 -3.62 8.32 -13.50
N GLU A 137 -3.95 8.58 -12.22
CA GLU A 137 -3.91 7.54 -11.19
C GLU A 137 -4.82 6.37 -11.52
N GLU A 138 -6.05 6.66 -11.96
CA GLU A 138 -7.01 5.62 -12.36
C GLU A 138 -6.56 4.88 -13.62
N ALA A 139 -5.99 5.57 -14.60
CA ALA A 139 -5.42 4.95 -15.80
C ALA A 139 -4.24 4.03 -15.45
N PHE A 140 -3.32 4.50 -14.59
CA PHE A 140 -2.19 3.70 -14.13
C PHE A 140 -2.66 2.45 -13.37
N ARG A 141 -3.64 2.60 -12.46
CA ARG A 141 -4.21 1.48 -11.71
C ARG A 141 -4.80 0.43 -12.65
N ARG A 142 -5.59 0.83 -13.66
CA ARG A 142 -6.17 -0.09 -14.66
C ARG A 142 -5.09 -0.81 -15.47
N GLN A 143 -4.05 -0.10 -15.88
CA GLN A 143 -2.91 -0.70 -16.60
C GLN A 143 -2.23 -1.78 -15.77
N GLN A 144 -2.02 -1.54 -14.47
CA GLN A 144 -1.38 -2.53 -13.60
C GLN A 144 -2.26 -3.76 -13.38
N ILE A 145 -3.57 -3.58 -13.17
CA ILE A 145 -4.52 -4.71 -13.06
C ILE A 145 -4.50 -5.56 -14.34
N HIS A 146 -4.49 -4.92 -15.50
CA HIS A 146 -4.43 -5.64 -16.78
C HIS A 146 -3.13 -6.44 -16.94
N ARG A 147 -2.00 -5.87 -16.53
CA ARG A 147 -0.71 -6.58 -16.52
C ARG A 147 -0.76 -7.83 -15.64
N LEU A 148 -1.28 -7.73 -14.41
CA LEU A 148 -1.38 -8.86 -13.49
C LEU A 148 -2.23 -9.99 -14.09
N LYS A 149 -3.41 -9.71 -14.62
CA LYS A 149 -4.27 -10.71 -15.29
C LYS A 149 -3.59 -11.43 -16.45
N LYS A 150 -2.71 -10.73 -17.19
CA LYS A 150 -1.96 -11.32 -18.31
C LYS A 150 -0.88 -12.31 -17.83
N PHE A 151 -0.38 -12.15 -16.61
CA PHE A 151 0.59 -13.08 -16.01
C PHE A 151 -0.10 -14.32 -15.42
N GLU A 152 -1.32 -14.19 -14.88
CA GLU A 152 -2.10 -15.32 -14.35
C GLU A 152 -2.60 -16.27 -15.44
N ASN A 153 -2.75 -15.80 -16.68
CA ASN A 153 -3.26 -16.58 -17.81
C ASN A 153 -2.14 -17.22 -18.68
N LYS A 154 -0.89 -17.23 -18.20
CA LYS A 154 0.27 -17.88 -18.83
C LYS A 154 0.78 -19.04 -17.98
#